data_3937ce2cddfa0290ef58c85ec3a87121
#
_entry.id   3937ce2cddfa0290ef58c85ec3a87121
#
_cell.length_a   1.000
_cell.length_b   1.000
_cell.length_c   1.000
_cell.angle_alpha   90.00
_cell.angle_beta   90.00
_cell.angle_gamma   90.00
#
_symmetry.space_group_name_H-M   'P 1'
#
loop_
_entity.id
_entity.type
_entity.pdbx_description
1 polymer ?
#
loop_
_entity_poly.entity_id
_entity_poly.type
_entity_poly.pdbx_seq_one_letter_code
_entity_poly.pdbx_strand_id
1 'polypeptide(L)'
;MHVSHLSLADFRSYARAEVPLGPGVTAFVGPNGQGKTNLVEAIGYLATLGSHRVSSDAPLVRMGAERAVIRAAVTQGERQQLVELELNPGRANRARINRSSQVRPRDVLGIVRTVLFAPEDLALVKGDPGERRRFLDDLVTARSPRMAAVRSDYERVLKQRNTLLKSAAMARRHGGRSMDLSTLDVWDQHLARVGAELLAQRLDLIGTLLPLADKAYEQLAPGGGPLGLTYRSSAGEPVDSGDARTREALHEVLLAALTGVRKQEIERGVTLVGPHRDDVLLRLGELPAKGYASHGESWSYALALRLASYELLRSEGAEPVLVLDDVFAELDARRRERLAELVAPGEQVLVTAAVDDDVPSVLTGTRFAVSGGEVTRR
;
A
#
# COMPACT_ATOMS: atom_id res chain seq x y z
N MET A 1 15.71 -9.71 4.06
CA MET A 1 16.31 -8.43 4.46
C MET A 1 15.77 -7.98 5.79
N HIS A 2 16.52 -7.19 6.57
CA HIS A 2 16.02 -6.65 7.84
C HIS A 2 16.50 -5.22 8.09
N VAL A 3 15.74 -4.48 8.87
CA VAL A 3 16.14 -3.19 9.44
C VAL A 3 16.96 -3.49 10.69
N SER A 4 18.22 -3.06 10.73
CA SER A 4 19.12 -3.27 11.88
C SER A 4 19.11 -2.11 12.87
N HIS A 5 18.65 -0.92 12.46
CA HIS A 5 18.51 0.25 13.32
C HIS A 5 17.44 1.20 12.78
N LEU A 6 16.61 1.73 13.66
CA LEU A 6 15.65 2.78 13.38
C LEU A 6 15.96 4.01 14.23
N SER A 7 16.09 5.18 13.59
CA SER A 7 16.25 6.47 14.26
C SER A 7 15.16 7.44 13.82
N LEU A 8 14.48 8.04 14.77
CA LEU A 8 13.42 9.02 14.54
C LEU A 8 13.81 10.37 15.18
N ALA A 9 13.50 11.45 14.48
CA ALA A 9 13.57 12.80 15.02
C ALA A 9 12.31 13.57 14.65
N ASP A 10 11.61 14.11 15.63
CA ASP A 10 10.37 14.86 15.51
C ASP A 10 9.27 14.14 14.70
N PHE A 11 9.19 12.82 14.83
CA PHE A 11 8.22 11.99 14.15
C PHE A 11 7.08 11.58 15.09
N ARG A 12 5.84 11.94 14.77
CA ARG A 12 4.64 11.64 15.57
C ARG A 12 4.81 12.10 17.04
N SER A 13 4.81 11.15 17.98
CA SER A 13 5.02 11.42 19.42
C SER A 13 6.49 11.52 19.81
N TYR A 14 7.41 11.10 18.95
CA TYR A 14 8.84 11.02 19.27
C TYR A 14 9.57 12.32 18.95
N ALA A 15 10.12 12.99 19.94
CA ALA A 15 11.12 14.02 19.72
C ALA A 15 12.42 13.40 19.19
N ARG A 16 12.83 12.29 19.81
CA ARG A 16 13.93 11.44 19.36
C ARG A 16 13.69 10.00 19.82
N ALA A 17 14.00 9.04 18.96
CA ALA A 17 14.07 7.63 19.31
C ALA A 17 15.23 6.96 18.55
N GLU A 18 15.95 6.07 19.24
CA GLU A 18 17.00 5.22 18.67
C GLU A 18 16.69 3.78 19.05
N VAL A 19 16.39 2.97 18.07
CA VAL A 19 15.90 1.60 18.28
C VAL A 19 16.79 0.62 17.54
N PRO A 20 17.68 -0.11 18.25
CA PRO A 20 18.43 -1.20 17.67
C PRO A 20 17.48 -2.37 17.39
N LEU A 21 17.50 -2.87 16.17
CA LEU A 21 16.69 -3.97 15.70
C LEU A 21 17.61 -5.11 15.17
N GLY A 22 17.01 -6.25 14.88
CA GLY A 22 17.74 -7.37 14.31
C GLY A 22 16.81 -8.36 13.60
N PRO A 23 17.35 -9.42 13.01
CA PRO A 23 16.53 -10.50 12.48
C PRO A 23 15.73 -11.19 13.60
N GLY A 24 14.69 -11.92 13.20
CA GLY A 24 13.75 -12.57 14.11
C GLY A 24 12.65 -11.64 14.61
N VAL A 25 12.01 -12.05 15.70
CA VAL A 25 10.86 -11.35 16.25
C VAL A 25 11.29 -10.19 17.18
N THR A 26 10.71 -9.02 16.96
CA THR A 26 10.79 -7.89 17.89
C THR A 26 9.38 -7.42 18.24
N ALA A 27 9.03 -7.41 19.52
CA ALA A 27 7.76 -6.90 19.98
C ALA A 27 7.91 -5.58 20.77
N PHE A 28 7.11 -4.59 20.38
CA PHE A 28 6.94 -3.33 21.06
C PHE A 28 5.69 -3.41 21.94
N VAL A 29 5.88 -3.42 23.24
CA VAL A 29 4.81 -3.62 24.22
C VAL A 29 4.63 -2.38 25.11
N GLY A 30 3.41 -1.97 25.33
CA GLY A 30 3.07 -0.85 26.17
C GLY A 30 1.62 -0.38 25.99
N PRO A 31 1.08 0.44 26.89
CA PRO A 31 -0.30 0.91 26.80
C PRO A 31 -0.63 1.59 25.47
N ASN A 32 -1.90 1.66 25.12
CA ASN A 32 -2.33 2.33 23.91
C ASN A 32 -1.99 3.83 23.95
N GLY A 33 -1.68 4.41 22.78
CA GLY A 33 -1.30 5.83 22.66
C GLY A 33 0.15 6.15 23.03
N GLN A 34 1.00 5.18 23.42
CA GLN A 34 2.37 5.41 23.80
C GLN A 34 3.37 5.50 22.63
N GLY A 35 2.92 5.21 21.40
CA GLY A 35 3.75 5.38 20.20
C GLY A 35 4.23 4.09 19.55
N LYS A 36 3.80 2.89 19.99
CA LYS A 36 4.17 1.61 19.37
C LYS A 36 3.95 1.59 17.86
N THR A 37 2.73 1.88 17.42
CA THR A 37 2.37 2.01 16.01
C THR A 37 3.22 3.02 15.27
N ASN A 38 3.64 4.13 15.91
CA ASN A 38 4.45 5.15 15.27
C ASN A 38 5.84 4.63 14.86
N LEU A 39 6.42 3.69 15.62
CA LEU A 39 7.70 3.04 15.27
C LEU A 39 7.58 2.22 13.99
N VAL A 40 6.56 1.36 13.93
CA VAL A 40 6.33 0.50 12.76
C VAL A 40 5.79 1.29 11.57
N GLU A 41 5.00 2.35 11.80
CA GLU A 41 4.56 3.28 10.76
C GLU A 41 5.75 3.96 10.07
N ALA A 42 6.80 4.34 10.82
CA ALA A 42 8.00 4.91 10.25
C ALA A 42 8.72 3.94 9.29
N ILE A 43 8.80 2.64 9.65
CA ILE A 43 9.38 1.61 8.78
C ILE A 43 8.50 1.38 7.54
N GLY A 44 7.19 1.31 7.72
CA GLY A 44 6.23 1.22 6.61
C GLY A 44 6.31 2.43 5.67
N TYR A 45 6.51 3.63 6.22
CA TYR A 45 6.68 4.84 5.42
C TYR A 45 7.93 4.80 4.53
N LEU A 46 9.04 4.25 5.02
CA LEU A 46 10.25 4.05 4.20
C LEU A 46 10.00 3.11 3.02
N ALA A 47 9.11 2.13 3.18
CA ALA A 47 8.79 1.16 2.14
C ALA A 47 7.81 1.67 1.08
N THR A 48 6.92 2.61 1.43
CA THR A 48 5.79 3.01 0.57
C THR A 48 5.75 4.50 0.24
N LEU A 49 6.52 5.34 0.98
CA LEU A 49 6.45 6.81 0.98
C LEU A 49 5.04 7.33 1.33
N GLY A 50 4.31 6.58 2.13
CA GLY A 50 2.98 6.91 2.60
C GLY A 50 2.68 6.28 3.95
N SER A 51 1.72 6.84 4.66
CA SER A 51 1.21 6.26 5.90
C SER A 51 -0.06 5.45 5.63
N HIS A 52 -0.22 4.33 6.32
CA HIS A 52 -1.46 3.55 6.32
C HIS A 52 -2.57 4.23 7.13
N ARG A 53 -2.23 5.20 7.99
CA ARG A 53 -3.15 5.86 8.93
C ARG A 53 -3.60 7.24 8.48
N VAL A 54 -2.79 7.95 7.70
CA VAL A 54 -3.08 9.32 7.28
C VAL A 54 -2.76 9.53 5.80
N SER A 55 -3.51 10.41 5.17
CA SER A 55 -3.39 10.70 3.73
C SER A 55 -2.37 11.80 3.40
N SER A 56 -1.79 12.45 4.42
CA SER A 56 -0.81 13.53 4.22
C SER A 56 0.31 13.46 5.25
N ASP A 57 1.45 14.08 4.98
CA ASP A 57 2.64 14.03 5.83
C ASP A 57 2.56 14.94 7.06
N ALA A 58 1.68 15.95 7.05
CA ALA A 58 1.61 16.91 8.15
C ALA A 58 1.38 16.26 9.53
N PRO A 59 0.48 15.25 9.69
CA PRO A 59 0.30 14.59 10.98
C PRO A 59 1.47 13.68 11.39
N LEU A 60 2.43 13.41 10.51
CA LEU A 60 3.63 12.61 10.82
C LEU A 60 4.70 13.45 11.51
N VAL A 61 4.67 14.76 11.33
CA VAL A 61 5.59 15.67 12.01
C VAL A 61 5.08 15.97 13.42
N ARG A 62 5.97 15.89 14.40
CA ARG A 62 5.65 16.16 15.79
C ARG A 62 5.11 17.59 15.96
N MET A 63 4.09 17.74 16.79
CA MET A 63 3.49 19.05 17.06
C MET A 63 4.55 20.07 17.51
N GLY A 64 4.60 21.22 16.85
CA GLY A 64 5.57 22.28 17.10
C GLY A 64 6.91 22.13 16.36
N ALA A 65 7.14 21.03 15.64
CA ALA A 65 8.31 20.87 14.80
C ALA A 65 8.03 21.28 13.34
N GLU A 66 9.07 21.70 12.62
CA GLU A 66 8.95 22.10 11.20
C GLU A 66 9.04 20.90 10.25
N ARG A 67 9.71 19.84 10.68
CA ARG A 67 9.99 18.63 9.88
C ARG A 67 10.16 17.41 10.76
N ALA A 68 10.03 16.24 10.17
CA ALA A 68 10.41 14.99 10.80
C ALA A 68 11.50 14.28 10.00
N VAL A 69 12.31 13.47 10.67
CA VAL A 69 13.34 12.65 10.00
C VAL A 69 13.22 11.21 10.43
N ILE A 70 13.17 10.32 9.45
CA ILE A 70 13.22 8.88 9.62
C ILE A 70 14.53 8.37 9.03
N ARG A 71 15.32 7.63 9.82
CA ARG A 71 16.53 6.95 9.36
C ARG A 71 16.42 5.47 9.65
N ALA A 72 16.82 4.64 8.70
CA ALA A 72 16.93 3.21 8.92
C ALA A 72 18.22 2.66 8.31
N ALA A 73 18.92 1.85 9.09
CA ALA A 73 19.97 0.99 8.58
C ALA A 73 19.33 -0.33 8.15
N VAL A 74 19.49 -0.69 6.89
CA VAL A 74 18.89 -1.86 6.25
C VAL A 74 19.98 -2.83 5.83
N THR A 75 19.86 -4.07 6.21
CA THR A 75 20.80 -5.15 5.84
C THR A 75 20.11 -6.11 4.90
N GLN A 76 20.75 -6.41 3.77
CA GLN A 76 20.30 -7.41 2.80
C GLN A 76 21.50 -8.26 2.38
N GLY A 77 21.56 -9.49 2.86
CA GLY A 77 22.77 -10.33 2.77
C GLY A 77 23.95 -9.60 3.43
N GLU A 78 25.05 -9.42 2.69
CA GLU A 78 26.24 -8.70 3.18
C GLU A 78 26.18 -7.18 2.99
N ARG A 79 25.14 -6.66 2.31
CA ARG A 79 25.01 -5.24 2.03
C ARG A 79 24.26 -4.54 3.13
N GLN A 80 24.82 -3.45 3.62
CA GLN A 80 24.14 -2.52 4.52
C GLN A 80 23.94 -1.17 3.84
N GLN A 81 22.73 -0.63 3.94
CA GLN A 81 22.38 0.67 3.41
C GLN A 81 21.73 1.52 4.49
N LEU A 82 22.12 2.79 4.57
CA LEU A 82 21.46 3.78 5.42
C LEU A 82 20.50 4.60 4.56
N VAL A 83 19.23 4.57 4.89
CA VAL A 83 18.18 5.37 4.25
C VAL A 83 17.77 6.48 5.22
N GLU A 84 17.70 7.71 4.73
CA GLU A 84 17.18 8.86 5.46
C GLU A 84 16.07 9.53 4.65
N LEU A 85 14.92 9.76 5.28
CA LEU A 85 13.83 10.57 4.74
C LEU A 85 13.55 11.75 5.67
N GLU A 86 13.50 12.95 5.09
CA GLU A 86 13.09 14.18 5.73
C GLU A 86 11.71 14.56 5.23
N LEU A 87 10.72 14.60 6.12
CA LEU A 87 9.34 14.95 5.84
C LEU A 87 9.13 16.44 6.08
N ASN A 88 8.72 17.16 5.04
CA ASN A 88 8.59 18.62 5.06
C ASN A 88 7.15 19.01 4.68
N PRO A 89 6.22 19.16 5.63
CA PRO A 89 4.84 19.56 5.35
C PRO A 89 4.78 20.84 4.50
N GLY A 90 4.01 20.78 3.40
CA GLY A 90 3.87 21.91 2.47
C GLY A 90 5.07 22.14 1.53
N ARG A 91 6.11 21.33 1.62
CA ARG A 91 7.30 21.37 0.75
C ARG A 91 7.62 19.96 0.24
N ALA A 92 8.55 19.85 -0.70
CA ALA A 92 9.04 18.55 -1.15
C ALA A 92 9.86 17.85 -0.06
N ASN A 93 9.53 16.58 0.18
CA ASN A 93 10.33 15.71 1.02
C ASN A 93 11.71 15.48 0.41
N ARG A 94 12.68 15.15 1.25
CA ARG A 94 14.07 14.90 0.84
C ARG A 94 14.51 13.52 1.27
N ALA A 95 15.39 12.91 0.49
CA ALA A 95 15.94 11.60 0.80
C ALA A 95 17.45 11.56 0.64
N ARG A 96 18.11 10.66 1.38
CA ARG A 96 19.54 10.33 1.21
C ARG A 96 19.73 8.83 1.36
N ILE A 97 20.71 8.31 0.64
CA ILE A 97 21.14 6.90 0.73
C ILE A 97 22.64 6.91 1.03
N ASN A 98 23.06 6.18 2.06
CA ASN A 98 24.47 6.03 2.49
C ASN A 98 25.19 7.39 2.71
N ARG A 99 24.48 8.38 3.27
CA ARG A 99 25.03 9.75 3.50
C ARG A 99 25.45 10.46 2.21
N SER A 100 25.02 9.97 1.04
CA SER A 100 25.30 10.59 -0.26
C SER A 100 24.61 11.96 -0.40
N SER A 101 24.83 12.60 -1.55
CA SER A 101 24.03 13.77 -1.94
C SER A 101 22.53 13.42 -1.96
N GLN A 102 21.69 14.44 -1.82
CA GLN A 102 20.24 14.30 -1.83
C GLN A 102 19.75 13.59 -3.10
N VAL A 103 18.90 12.58 -2.93
CA VAL A 103 18.19 11.87 -4.00
C VAL A 103 16.69 12.20 -3.94
N ARG A 104 15.94 11.83 -4.97
CA ARG A 104 14.47 11.98 -4.93
C ARG A 104 13.89 10.95 -3.94
N PRO A 105 12.85 11.28 -3.17
CA PRO A 105 12.23 10.33 -2.24
C PRO A 105 11.89 8.97 -2.89
N ARG A 106 11.38 8.97 -4.12
CA ARG A 106 11.05 7.72 -4.83
C ARG A 106 12.26 6.80 -5.12
N ASP A 107 13.46 7.34 -5.08
CA ASP A 107 14.68 6.56 -5.36
C ASP A 107 15.07 5.66 -4.16
N VAL A 108 14.42 5.83 -2.99
CA VAL A 108 14.60 4.94 -1.82
C VAL A 108 13.66 3.72 -1.86
N LEU A 109 12.63 3.74 -2.72
CA LEU A 109 11.68 2.63 -2.82
C LEU A 109 12.40 1.33 -3.24
N GLY A 110 12.02 0.23 -2.60
CA GLY A 110 12.62 -1.09 -2.83
C GLY A 110 13.84 -1.39 -1.96
N ILE A 111 14.44 -0.39 -1.26
CA ILE A 111 15.51 -0.62 -0.28
C ILE A 111 14.92 -1.28 0.98
N VAL A 112 13.79 -0.77 1.45
CA VAL A 112 12.97 -1.42 2.48
C VAL A 112 11.72 -1.97 1.81
N ARG A 113 11.35 -3.21 2.11
CA ARG A 113 10.07 -3.79 1.74
C ARG A 113 9.37 -4.25 3.00
N THR A 114 8.11 -3.96 3.12
CA THR A 114 7.30 -4.35 4.27
C THR A 114 6.00 -4.98 3.82
N VAL A 115 5.49 -5.90 4.62
CA VAL A 115 4.09 -6.32 4.58
C VAL A 115 3.49 -6.00 5.94
N LEU A 116 2.56 -5.06 5.93
CA LEU A 116 1.87 -4.59 7.11
C LEU A 116 0.55 -5.35 7.29
N PHE A 117 0.31 -5.83 8.49
CA PHE A 117 -0.95 -6.34 8.99
C PHE A 117 -1.45 -5.34 10.04
N ALA A 118 -2.59 -4.74 9.83
CA ALA A 118 -3.14 -3.72 10.71
C ALA A 118 -4.68 -3.78 10.76
N PRO A 119 -5.33 -3.23 11.79
CA PRO A 119 -6.79 -3.19 11.89
C PRO A 119 -7.46 -2.55 10.67
N GLU A 120 -6.81 -1.60 10.02
CA GLU A 120 -7.27 -0.93 8.82
C GLU A 120 -7.42 -1.88 7.62
N ASP A 121 -6.77 -3.05 7.64
CA ASP A 121 -6.86 -4.04 6.53
C ASP A 121 -8.26 -4.57 6.30
N LEU A 122 -9.11 -4.51 7.31
CA LEU A 122 -10.53 -4.83 7.15
C LEU A 122 -11.21 -3.99 6.06
N ALA A 123 -10.70 -2.77 5.82
CA ALA A 123 -11.17 -1.91 4.74
C ALA A 123 -10.91 -2.46 3.34
N LEU A 124 -9.97 -3.40 3.16
CA LEU A 124 -9.77 -4.10 1.89
C LEU A 124 -11.05 -4.85 1.47
N VAL A 125 -11.72 -5.47 2.45
CA VAL A 125 -12.93 -6.26 2.21
C VAL A 125 -14.19 -5.40 2.30
N LYS A 126 -14.33 -4.61 3.37
CA LYS A 126 -15.56 -3.87 3.68
C LYS A 126 -15.55 -2.43 3.15
N GLY A 127 -14.38 -1.87 2.88
CA GLY A 127 -14.20 -0.48 2.48
C GLY A 127 -14.51 -0.20 0.99
N ASP A 128 -14.10 0.97 0.57
CA ASP A 128 -14.34 1.46 -0.78
C ASP A 128 -13.29 0.94 -1.78
N PRO A 129 -13.58 1.01 -3.10
CA PRO A 129 -12.63 0.63 -4.14
C PRO A 129 -11.27 1.29 -4.04
N GLY A 130 -11.19 2.48 -3.41
CA GLY A 130 -9.95 3.20 -3.16
C GLY A 130 -8.93 2.40 -2.36
N GLU A 131 -9.38 1.67 -1.33
CA GLU A 131 -8.50 0.85 -0.49
C GLU A 131 -7.90 -0.32 -1.27
N ARG A 132 -8.70 -0.99 -2.09
CA ARG A 132 -8.23 -2.09 -2.95
C ARG A 132 -7.27 -1.61 -4.03
N ARG A 133 -7.54 -0.46 -4.65
CA ARG A 133 -6.60 0.14 -5.61
C ARG A 133 -5.27 0.49 -4.94
N ARG A 134 -5.31 1.12 -3.76
CA ARG A 134 -4.10 1.44 -2.99
C ARG A 134 -3.30 0.18 -2.69
N PHE A 135 -3.94 -0.87 -2.19
CA PHE A 135 -3.31 -2.16 -1.91
C PHE A 135 -2.58 -2.73 -3.14
N LEU A 136 -3.26 -2.77 -4.30
CA LEU A 136 -2.64 -3.24 -5.54
C LEU A 136 -1.47 -2.36 -5.96
N ASP A 137 -1.62 -1.03 -5.94
CA ASP A 137 -0.59 -0.09 -6.37
C ASP A 137 0.64 -0.13 -5.48
N ASP A 138 0.45 -0.27 -4.17
CA ASP A 138 1.54 -0.39 -3.21
C ASP A 138 2.29 -1.71 -3.41
N LEU A 139 1.58 -2.82 -3.65
CA LEU A 139 2.20 -4.12 -3.92
C LEU A 139 2.90 -4.15 -5.30
N VAL A 140 2.29 -3.57 -6.34
CA VAL A 140 2.95 -3.37 -7.65
C VAL A 140 4.24 -2.56 -7.50
N THR A 141 4.21 -1.52 -6.67
CA THR A 141 5.39 -0.69 -6.41
C THR A 141 6.45 -1.44 -5.61
N ALA A 142 6.07 -2.26 -4.61
CA ALA A 142 6.99 -3.09 -3.84
C ALA A 142 7.69 -4.14 -4.71
N ARG A 143 6.98 -4.74 -5.68
CA ARG A 143 7.55 -5.66 -6.70
C ARG A 143 8.46 -4.92 -7.68
N SER A 144 8.04 -3.75 -8.15
CA SER A 144 8.71 -2.99 -9.19
C SER A 144 8.74 -1.50 -8.85
N PRO A 145 9.78 -1.00 -8.15
CA PRO A 145 9.86 0.39 -7.69
C PRO A 145 9.71 1.46 -8.80
N ARG A 146 10.05 1.11 -10.05
CA ARG A 146 9.82 1.98 -11.21
C ARG A 146 8.34 2.36 -11.40
N MET A 147 7.43 1.51 -10.94
CA MET A 147 5.99 1.75 -11.07
C MET A 147 5.50 2.94 -10.24
N ALA A 148 6.24 3.35 -9.21
CA ALA A 148 5.98 4.61 -8.52
C ALA A 148 6.05 5.83 -9.45
N ALA A 149 6.96 5.82 -10.43
CA ALA A 149 7.03 6.87 -11.43
C ALA A 149 5.85 6.83 -12.41
N VAL A 150 5.46 5.65 -12.85
CA VAL A 150 4.29 5.45 -13.74
C VAL A 150 3.01 5.92 -13.05
N ARG A 151 2.81 5.53 -11.78
CA ARG A 151 1.67 5.98 -10.97
C ARG A 151 1.64 7.51 -10.81
N SER A 152 2.77 8.12 -10.47
CA SER A 152 2.89 9.58 -10.35
C SER A 152 2.59 10.30 -11.66
N ASP A 153 3.09 9.77 -12.79
CA ASP A 153 2.81 10.31 -14.12
C ASP A 153 1.33 10.18 -14.47
N TYR A 154 0.71 9.04 -14.16
CA TYR A 154 -0.73 8.83 -14.36
C TYR A 154 -1.56 9.85 -13.57
N GLU A 155 -1.27 10.04 -12.27
CA GLU A 155 -1.95 10.99 -11.41
C GLU A 155 -1.78 12.44 -11.93
N ARG A 156 -0.58 12.80 -12.39
CA ARG A 156 -0.30 14.12 -12.98
C ARG A 156 -1.10 14.35 -14.26
N VAL A 157 -1.11 13.39 -15.18
CA VAL A 157 -1.87 13.47 -16.43
C VAL A 157 -3.37 13.54 -16.15
N LEU A 158 -3.88 12.71 -15.25
CA LEU A 158 -5.28 12.72 -14.81
C LEU A 158 -5.69 14.08 -14.23
N LYS A 159 -4.85 14.70 -13.40
CA LYS A 159 -5.09 16.03 -12.82
C LYS A 159 -5.18 17.11 -13.90
N GLN A 160 -4.25 17.11 -14.87
CA GLN A 160 -4.25 18.08 -15.97
C GLN A 160 -5.49 17.91 -16.86
N ARG A 161 -5.81 16.66 -17.23
CA ARG A 161 -7.00 16.35 -18.00
C ARG A 161 -8.28 16.78 -17.29
N ASN A 162 -8.41 16.49 -16.00
CA ASN A 162 -9.56 16.92 -15.20
C ASN A 162 -9.67 18.45 -15.10
N THR A 163 -8.56 19.17 -15.06
CA THR A 163 -8.56 20.64 -15.10
C THR A 163 -9.14 21.15 -16.41
N LEU A 164 -8.74 20.56 -17.54
CA LEU A 164 -9.28 20.91 -18.86
C LEU A 164 -10.79 20.60 -18.95
N LEU A 165 -11.21 19.42 -18.51
CA LEU A 165 -12.62 19.02 -18.49
C LEU A 165 -13.48 19.98 -17.63
N LYS A 166 -13.00 20.39 -16.46
CA LYS A 166 -13.68 21.37 -15.59
C LYS A 166 -13.85 22.71 -16.31
N SER A 167 -12.81 23.21 -16.97
CA SER A 167 -12.86 24.45 -17.73
C SER A 167 -13.86 24.37 -18.89
N ALA A 168 -13.89 23.25 -19.61
CA ALA A 168 -14.84 22.99 -20.69
C ALA A 168 -16.30 22.93 -20.18
N ALA A 169 -16.53 22.27 -19.05
CA ALA A 169 -17.85 22.20 -18.42
C ALA A 169 -18.34 23.60 -17.99
N MET A 170 -17.46 24.41 -17.43
CA MET A 170 -17.80 25.83 -17.04
C MET A 170 -18.12 26.69 -18.25
N ALA A 171 -17.30 26.67 -19.31
CA ALA A 171 -17.53 27.44 -20.53
C ALA A 171 -18.89 27.08 -21.15
N ARG A 172 -19.25 25.81 -21.20
CA ARG A 172 -20.54 25.34 -21.71
C ARG A 172 -21.73 25.84 -20.88
N ARG A 173 -21.61 25.85 -19.54
CA ARG A 173 -22.70 26.35 -18.65
C ARG A 173 -22.94 27.85 -18.78
N HIS A 174 -21.93 28.62 -19.12
CA HIS A 174 -22.03 30.08 -19.25
C HIS A 174 -22.29 30.55 -20.70
N GLY A 175 -22.69 29.64 -21.60
CA GLY A 175 -23.00 30.03 -23.00
C GLY A 175 -21.77 30.49 -23.80
N GLY A 176 -20.55 30.17 -23.33
CA GLY A 176 -19.32 30.56 -23.99
C GLY A 176 -19.11 29.84 -25.33
N ARG A 177 -18.23 30.42 -26.19
CA ARG A 177 -17.81 29.77 -27.44
C ARG A 177 -17.28 28.37 -27.15
N SER A 178 -17.57 27.42 -28.06
CA SER A 178 -17.02 26.08 -28.05
C SER A 178 -15.48 26.15 -27.86
N MET A 179 -15.00 25.64 -26.72
CA MET A 179 -13.58 25.57 -26.44
C MET A 179 -12.97 24.55 -27.40
N ASP A 180 -11.82 24.89 -27.99
CA ASP A 180 -11.06 23.91 -28.77
C ASP A 180 -10.60 22.77 -27.84
N LEU A 181 -11.14 21.59 -28.10
CA LEU A 181 -10.86 20.39 -27.32
C LEU A 181 -9.79 19.50 -27.96
N SER A 182 -9.09 19.99 -28.99
CA SER A 182 -8.00 19.25 -29.66
C SER A 182 -6.89 18.85 -28.69
N THR A 183 -6.64 19.69 -27.67
CA THR A 183 -5.70 19.33 -26.59
C THR A 183 -6.17 18.17 -25.74
N LEU A 184 -7.48 17.87 -25.70
CA LEU A 184 -8.00 16.71 -24.96
C LEU A 184 -7.54 15.40 -25.58
N ASP A 185 -7.39 15.33 -26.92
CA ASP A 185 -6.91 14.14 -27.61
C ASP A 185 -5.47 13.80 -27.19
N VAL A 186 -4.63 14.80 -26.99
CA VAL A 186 -3.25 14.60 -26.52
C VAL A 186 -3.24 14.04 -25.10
N TRP A 187 -4.12 14.56 -24.22
CA TRP A 187 -4.25 14.05 -22.86
C TRP A 187 -4.87 12.66 -22.80
N ASP A 188 -5.82 12.35 -23.70
CA ASP A 188 -6.41 11.01 -23.81
C ASP A 188 -5.37 9.97 -24.20
N GLN A 189 -4.57 10.25 -25.22
CA GLN A 189 -3.45 9.40 -25.64
C GLN A 189 -2.46 9.17 -24.49
N HIS A 190 -2.10 10.24 -23.80
CA HIS A 190 -1.13 10.16 -22.71
C HIS A 190 -1.73 9.38 -21.51
N LEU A 191 -2.99 9.64 -21.13
CA LEU A 191 -3.67 8.95 -20.04
C LEU A 191 -3.83 7.45 -20.37
N ALA A 192 -4.25 7.12 -21.59
CA ALA A 192 -4.40 5.74 -22.04
C ALA A 192 -3.05 5.00 -22.00
N ARG A 193 -1.96 5.62 -22.48
CA ARG A 193 -0.63 5.02 -22.49
C ARG A 193 -0.10 4.69 -21.10
N VAL A 194 -0.11 5.66 -20.17
CA VAL A 194 0.38 5.41 -18.79
C VAL A 194 -0.61 4.57 -17.98
N GLY A 195 -1.91 4.69 -18.29
CA GLY A 195 -2.98 3.89 -17.69
C GLY A 195 -2.88 2.41 -18.08
N ALA A 196 -2.56 2.11 -19.35
CA ALA A 196 -2.36 0.75 -19.83
C ALA A 196 -1.19 0.05 -19.12
N GLU A 197 -0.10 0.75 -18.86
CA GLU A 197 1.03 0.19 -18.12
C GLU A 197 0.64 -0.16 -16.67
N LEU A 198 -0.08 0.73 -16.00
CA LEU A 198 -0.57 0.47 -14.63
C LEU A 198 -1.58 -0.68 -14.61
N LEU A 199 -2.53 -0.69 -15.55
CA LEU A 199 -3.55 -1.72 -15.67
C LEU A 199 -2.94 -3.10 -15.93
N ALA A 200 -1.97 -3.20 -16.85
CA ALA A 200 -1.26 -4.46 -17.14
C ALA A 200 -0.61 -5.04 -15.89
N GLN A 201 0.05 -4.19 -15.08
CA GLN A 201 0.68 -4.65 -13.83
C GLN A 201 -0.33 -5.08 -12.76
N ARG A 202 -1.50 -4.44 -12.68
CA ARG A 202 -2.55 -4.87 -11.75
C ARG A 202 -3.18 -6.19 -12.16
N LEU A 203 -3.40 -6.41 -13.46
CA LEU A 203 -3.94 -7.67 -13.99
C LEU A 203 -2.97 -8.83 -13.77
N ASP A 204 -1.68 -8.63 -14.04
CA ASP A 204 -0.63 -9.61 -13.74
C ASP A 204 -0.59 -9.94 -12.24
N LEU A 205 -0.61 -8.88 -11.41
CA LEU A 205 -0.59 -9.04 -9.96
C LEU A 205 -1.79 -9.87 -9.46
N ILE A 206 -3.00 -9.63 -9.92
CA ILE A 206 -4.17 -10.39 -9.49
C ILE A 206 -4.04 -11.87 -9.87
N GLY A 207 -3.55 -12.16 -11.09
CA GLY A 207 -3.33 -13.53 -11.54
C GLY A 207 -2.34 -14.30 -10.66
N THR A 208 -1.26 -13.61 -10.22
CA THR A 208 -0.24 -14.22 -9.35
C THR A 208 -0.65 -14.27 -7.87
N LEU A 209 -1.41 -13.27 -7.41
CA LEU A 209 -1.82 -13.14 -6.01
C LEU A 209 -2.93 -14.12 -5.64
N LEU A 210 -3.89 -14.38 -6.55
CA LEU A 210 -5.07 -15.20 -6.27
C LEU A 210 -4.72 -16.60 -5.73
N PRO A 211 -3.87 -17.42 -6.36
CA PRO A 211 -3.56 -18.75 -5.85
C PRO A 211 -2.84 -18.71 -4.49
N LEU A 212 -2.04 -17.68 -4.24
CA LEU A 212 -1.36 -17.50 -2.95
C LEU A 212 -2.35 -17.08 -1.86
N ALA A 213 -3.30 -16.21 -2.20
CA ALA A 213 -4.33 -15.73 -1.27
C ALA A 213 -5.31 -16.85 -0.90
N ASP A 214 -5.72 -17.66 -1.87
CA ASP A 214 -6.60 -18.81 -1.65
C ASP A 214 -5.95 -19.83 -0.71
N LYS A 215 -4.67 -20.17 -0.96
CA LYS A 215 -3.89 -21.04 -0.08
C LYS A 215 -3.77 -20.47 1.34
N ALA A 216 -3.47 -19.18 1.47
CA ALA A 216 -3.35 -18.53 2.77
C ALA A 216 -4.69 -18.48 3.51
N TYR A 217 -5.78 -18.28 2.80
CA TYR A 217 -7.13 -18.29 3.36
C TYR A 217 -7.49 -19.67 3.93
N GLU A 218 -7.23 -20.75 3.18
CA GLU A 218 -7.46 -22.11 3.67
C GLU A 218 -6.63 -22.43 4.93
N GLN A 219 -5.41 -21.90 5.04
CA GLN A 219 -4.59 -22.06 6.24
C GLN A 219 -5.16 -21.30 7.46
N LEU A 220 -5.73 -20.11 7.25
CA LEU A 220 -6.30 -19.28 8.33
C LEU A 220 -7.71 -19.71 8.74
N ALA A 221 -8.53 -20.13 7.77
CA ALA A 221 -9.95 -20.45 7.93
C ALA A 221 -10.34 -21.70 7.12
N PRO A 222 -9.86 -22.90 7.48
CA PRO A 222 -10.14 -24.13 6.76
C PRO A 222 -11.63 -24.38 6.57
N GLY A 223 -11.99 -24.75 5.33
CA GLY A 223 -13.38 -25.02 4.96
C GLY A 223 -14.24 -23.77 4.71
N GLY A 224 -13.64 -22.57 4.69
CA GLY A 224 -14.34 -21.31 4.44
C GLY A 224 -14.73 -21.09 2.96
N GLY A 225 -14.38 -22.01 2.06
CA GLY A 225 -14.63 -21.94 0.62
C GLY A 225 -13.51 -21.19 -0.14
N PRO A 226 -13.52 -21.30 -1.49
CA PRO A 226 -12.49 -20.68 -2.31
C PRO A 226 -12.57 -19.16 -2.29
N LEU A 227 -11.39 -18.53 -2.27
CA LEU A 227 -11.23 -17.08 -2.37
C LEU A 227 -11.17 -16.66 -3.84
N GLY A 228 -11.89 -15.61 -4.21
CA GLY A 228 -11.95 -15.09 -5.57
C GLY A 228 -11.55 -13.62 -5.66
N LEU A 229 -10.68 -13.29 -6.62
CA LEU A 229 -10.28 -11.93 -6.98
C LEU A 229 -10.62 -11.70 -8.46
N THR A 230 -11.52 -10.78 -8.76
CA THR A 230 -11.89 -10.43 -10.15
C THR A 230 -11.67 -8.94 -10.37
N TYR A 231 -10.81 -8.58 -11.30
CA TYR A 231 -10.61 -7.18 -11.67
C TYR A 231 -11.81 -6.63 -12.44
N ARG A 232 -12.29 -5.47 -12.07
CA ARG A 232 -13.35 -4.74 -12.76
C ARG A 232 -12.83 -3.45 -13.32
N SER A 233 -12.66 -3.43 -14.64
CA SER A 233 -12.22 -2.24 -15.35
C SER A 233 -13.38 -1.32 -15.68
N SER A 234 -13.18 -0.01 -15.50
CA SER A 234 -14.10 1.05 -15.94
C SER A 234 -14.10 1.23 -17.46
N ALA A 235 -13.14 0.66 -18.16
CA ALA A 235 -13.09 0.64 -19.63
C ALA A 235 -14.01 -0.42 -20.26
N GLY A 236 -14.70 -1.22 -19.42
CA GLY A 236 -15.54 -2.32 -19.88
C GLY A 236 -14.78 -3.63 -20.09
N GLU A 237 -15.49 -4.72 -20.47
CA GLU A 237 -14.86 -5.99 -20.80
C GLU A 237 -14.56 -6.05 -22.31
N PRO A 238 -13.44 -6.69 -22.71
CA PRO A 238 -12.72 -7.77 -22.04
C PRO A 238 -11.25 -7.43 -21.72
N VAL A 239 -10.94 -6.92 -20.54
CA VAL A 239 -9.55 -6.69 -20.08
C VAL A 239 -8.91 -7.96 -19.51
N ASP A 240 -9.67 -9.04 -19.36
CA ASP A 240 -9.27 -10.19 -18.54
C ASP A 240 -8.95 -11.47 -19.34
N SER A 241 -8.97 -11.41 -20.68
CA SER A 241 -8.76 -12.58 -21.54
C SER A 241 -7.43 -12.51 -22.32
N GLY A 242 -6.50 -13.41 -21.99
CA GLY A 242 -5.35 -13.80 -22.81
C GLY A 242 -4.55 -12.65 -23.46
N ASP A 243 -4.57 -12.59 -24.78
CA ASP A 243 -3.83 -11.58 -25.57
C ASP A 243 -4.26 -10.13 -25.33
N ALA A 244 -5.43 -9.89 -24.72
CA ALA A 244 -5.92 -8.57 -24.36
C ALA A 244 -5.10 -7.89 -23.21
N ARG A 245 -4.20 -8.62 -22.56
CA ARG A 245 -3.37 -8.10 -21.45
C ARG A 245 -2.09 -7.41 -21.91
N THR A 246 -1.83 -7.34 -23.21
CA THR A 246 -0.69 -6.57 -23.71
C THR A 246 -0.91 -5.08 -23.48
N ARG A 247 0.17 -4.32 -23.24
CA ARG A 247 0.07 -2.87 -23.01
C ARG A 247 -0.58 -2.16 -24.21
N GLU A 248 -0.27 -2.62 -25.41
CA GLU A 248 -0.80 -2.10 -26.66
C GLU A 248 -2.31 -2.32 -26.75
N ALA A 249 -2.79 -3.53 -26.48
CA ALA A 249 -4.22 -3.83 -26.49
C ALA A 249 -4.96 -3.03 -25.38
N LEU A 250 -4.40 -2.95 -24.18
CA LEU A 250 -4.97 -2.16 -23.07
C LEU A 250 -5.00 -0.67 -23.38
N HIS A 251 -3.98 -0.15 -24.08
CA HIS A 251 -3.96 1.24 -24.55
C HIS A 251 -5.13 1.52 -25.50
N GLU A 252 -5.34 0.68 -26.50
CA GLU A 252 -6.45 0.82 -27.45
C GLU A 252 -7.83 0.74 -26.77
N VAL A 253 -8.00 -0.21 -25.84
CA VAL A 253 -9.22 -0.35 -25.05
C VAL A 253 -9.51 0.91 -24.22
N LEU A 254 -8.50 1.43 -23.50
CA LEU A 254 -8.65 2.64 -22.71
C LEU A 254 -8.96 3.87 -23.57
N LEU A 255 -8.29 4.01 -24.71
CA LEU A 255 -8.49 5.12 -25.63
C LEU A 255 -9.91 5.10 -26.24
N ALA A 256 -10.37 3.92 -26.70
CA ALA A 256 -11.72 3.75 -27.21
C ALA A 256 -12.78 4.07 -26.13
N ALA A 257 -12.59 3.59 -24.91
CA ALA A 257 -13.49 3.87 -23.80
C ALA A 257 -13.52 5.36 -23.41
N LEU A 258 -12.38 6.07 -23.36
CA LEU A 258 -12.30 7.52 -23.15
C LEU A 258 -13.06 8.29 -24.23
N THR A 259 -12.88 7.87 -25.49
CA THR A 259 -13.58 8.47 -26.63
C THR A 259 -15.09 8.28 -26.51
N GLY A 260 -15.55 7.10 -26.13
CA GLY A 260 -16.97 6.76 -25.98
C GLY A 260 -17.70 7.56 -24.89
N VAL A 261 -17.00 7.93 -23.80
CA VAL A 261 -17.61 8.68 -22.69
C VAL A 261 -17.32 10.20 -22.72
N ARG A 262 -16.58 10.67 -23.72
CA ARG A 262 -16.09 12.07 -23.81
C ARG A 262 -17.18 13.11 -23.56
N LYS A 263 -18.36 12.95 -24.15
CA LYS A 263 -19.49 13.88 -23.96
C LYS A 263 -19.90 13.96 -22.48
N GLN A 264 -20.01 12.83 -21.82
CA GLN A 264 -20.39 12.76 -20.41
C GLN A 264 -19.29 13.36 -19.51
N GLU A 265 -18.02 13.14 -19.84
CA GLU A 265 -16.89 13.68 -19.10
C GLU A 265 -16.83 15.21 -19.18
N ILE A 266 -17.11 15.78 -20.38
CA ILE A 266 -17.21 17.23 -20.57
C ILE A 266 -18.39 17.79 -19.77
N GLU A 267 -19.53 17.11 -19.76
CA GLU A 267 -20.71 17.54 -18.98
C GLU A 267 -20.45 17.52 -17.46
N ARG A 268 -19.78 16.49 -16.98
CA ARG A 268 -19.48 16.30 -15.54
C ARG A 268 -18.20 17.03 -15.08
N GLY A 269 -17.32 17.39 -16.00
CA GLY A 269 -16.03 18.02 -15.71
C GLY A 269 -15.02 17.09 -15.04
N VAL A 270 -15.11 15.75 -15.29
CA VAL A 270 -14.27 14.76 -14.63
C VAL A 270 -14.06 13.54 -15.53
N THR A 271 -12.89 12.92 -15.42
CA THR A 271 -12.55 11.66 -16.09
C THR A 271 -13.34 10.50 -15.49
N LEU A 272 -14.01 9.70 -16.31
CA LEU A 272 -14.90 8.61 -15.90
C LEU A 272 -14.30 7.23 -16.12
N VAL A 273 -13.26 7.10 -16.96
CA VAL A 273 -12.62 5.84 -17.34
C VAL A 273 -11.14 5.85 -17.01
N GLY A 274 -10.63 4.72 -16.58
CA GLY A 274 -9.20 4.45 -16.32
C GLY A 274 -8.94 3.83 -14.96
N PRO A 275 -7.70 3.40 -14.69
CA PRO A 275 -7.29 2.70 -13.46
C PRO A 275 -7.71 3.36 -12.14
N HIS A 276 -7.94 4.67 -12.12
CA HIS A 276 -8.43 5.41 -10.96
C HIS A 276 -9.91 5.17 -10.64
N ARG A 277 -10.67 4.56 -11.56
CA ARG A 277 -12.09 4.20 -11.41
C ARG A 277 -12.33 2.70 -11.24
N ASP A 278 -11.32 1.89 -11.50
CA ASP A 278 -11.41 0.44 -11.45
C ASP A 278 -11.57 -0.09 -10.03
N ASP A 279 -11.99 -1.33 -9.92
CA ASP A 279 -12.17 -2.04 -8.65
C ASP A 279 -11.70 -3.50 -8.75
N VAL A 280 -11.62 -4.17 -7.60
CA VAL A 280 -11.47 -5.62 -7.50
C VAL A 280 -12.67 -6.18 -6.75
N LEU A 281 -13.41 -7.07 -7.40
CA LEU A 281 -14.46 -7.82 -6.75
C LEU A 281 -13.83 -8.96 -5.96
N LEU A 282 -14.01 -8.89 -4.63
CA LEU A 282 -13.61 -9.93 -3.70
C LEU A 282 -14.77 -10.89 -3.49
N ARG A 283 -14.53 -12.20 -3.65
CA ARG A 283 -15.53 -13.26 -3.46
C ARG A 283 -15.06 -14.27 -2.44
N LEU A 284 -16.00 -14.84 -1.73
CA LEU A 284 -15.82 -16.01 -0.90
C LEU A 284 -16.86 -17.07 -1.34
N GLY A 285 -16.37 -18.15 -1.91
CA GLY A 285 -17.23 -19.02 -2.71
C GLY A 285 -17.87 -18.25 -3.86
N GLU A 286 -19.18 -18.38 -4.03
CA GLU A 286 -19.93 -17.71 -5.09
C GLU A 286 -20.37 -16.27 -4.73
N LEU A 287 -20.30 -15.89 -3.46
CA LEU A 287 -20.83 -14.62 -2.97
C LEU A 287 -19.76 -13.51 -2.90
N PRO A 288 -20.13 -12.26 -3.15
CA PRO A 288 -19.27 -11.12 -2.86
C PRO A 288 -18.91 -11.08 -1.37
N ALA A 289 -17.64 -10.90 -1.04
CA ALA A 289 -17.23 -10.80 0.37
C ALA A 289 -17.85 -9.56 1.05
N LYS A 290 -17.89 -8.42 0.35
CA LYS A 290 -18.53 -7.20 0.86
C LYS A 290 -20.04 -7.40 1.00
N GLY A 291 -20.54 -7.31 2.22
CA GLY A 291 -21.95 -7.42 2.57
C GLY A 291 -22.42 -8.84 2.93
N TYR A 292 -21.65 -9.88 2.55
CA TYR A 292 -22.04 -11.27 2.84
C TYR A 292 -21.09 -11.95 3.82
N ALA A 293 -19.80 -11.69 3.75
CA ALA A 293 -18.82 -12.26 4.68
C ALA A 293 -19.05 -11.75 6.11
N SER A 294 -19.02 -12.65 7.07
CA SER A 294 -19.00 -12.33 8.50
C SER A 294 -17.76 -11.48 8.86
N HIS A 295 -17.73 -10.97 10.09
CA HIS A 295 -16.56 -10.21 10.56
C HIS A 295 -15.29 -11.05 10.55
N GLY A 296 -15.37 -12.30 11.06
CA GLY A 296 -14.23 -13.20 11.09
C GLY A 296 -13.74 -13.64 9.70
N GLU A 297 -14.66 -13.91 8.75
CA GLU A 297 -14.30 -14.22 7.35
C GLU A 297 -13.65 -13.02 6.66
N SER A 298 -14.16 -11.80 6.89
CA SER A 298 -13.57 -10.58 6.36
C SER A 298 -12.15 -10.37 6.87
N TRP A 299 -11.89 -10.65 8.16
CA TRP A 299 -10.54 -10.64 8.73
C TRP A 299 -9.65 -11.71 8.10
N SER A 300 -10.12 -12.96 8.02
CA SER A 300 -9.34 -14.03 7.40
C SER A 300 -9.00 -13.72 5.95
N TYR A 301 -9.92 -13.07 5.22
CA TYR A 301 -9.70 -12.63 3.84
C TYR A 301 -8.61 -11.55 3.74
N ALA A 302 -8.68 -10.51 4.58
CA ALA A 302 -7.70 -9.43 4.61
C ALA A 302 -6.30 -9.96 4.97
N LEU A 303 -6.20 -10.83 5.98
CA LEU A 303 -4.96 -11.47 6.39
C LEU A 303 -4.40 -12.37 5.27
N ALA A 304 -5.26 -13.11 4.56
CA ALA A 304 -4.86 -13.96 3.44
C ALA A 304 -4.24 -13.13 2.30
N LEU A 305 -4.79 -11.95 1.98
CA LEU A 305 -4.20 -11.03 1.01
C LEU A 305 -2.81 -10.53 1.45
N ARG A 306 -2.63 -10.24 2.74
CA ARG A 306 -1.33 -9.82 3.29
C ARG A 306 -0.30 -10.95 3.29
N LEU A 307 -0.69 -12.16 3.70
CA LEU A 307 0.17 -13.35 3.63
C LEU A 307 0.55 -13.67 2.19
N ALA A 308 -0.40 -13.58 1.25
CA ALA A 308 -0.13 -13.74 -0.18
C ALA A 308 0.87 -12.70 -0.70
N SER A 309 0.74 -11.45 -0.25
CA SER A 309 1.70 -10.38 -0.60
C SER A 309 3.10 -10.70 -0.08
N TYR A 310 3.19 -11.22 1.15
CA TYR A 310 4.46 -11.67 1.74
C TYR A 310 5.10 -12.80 0.94
N GLU A 311 4.35 -13.87 0.67
CA GLU A 311 4.84 -15.01 -0.11
C GLU A 311 5.26 -14.60 -1.53
N LEU A 312 4.50 -13.72 -2.17
CA LEU A 312 4.83 -13.21 -3.49
C LEU A 312 6.17 -12.46 -3.49
N LEU A 313 6.34 -11.50 -2.59
CA LEU A 313 7.58 -10.72 -2.49
C LEU A 313 8.78 -11.58 -2.10
N ARG A 314 8.58 -12.56 -1.21
CA ARG A 314 9.60 -13.53 -0.80
C ARG A 314 10.05 -14.40 -1.97
N SER A 315 9.12 -14.90 -2.78
CA SER A 315 9.42 -15.74 -3.94
C SER A 315 10.22 -15.02 -5.02
N GLU A 316 10.11 -13.68 -5.07
CA GLU A 316 10.86 -12.82 -6.01
C GLU A 316 12.25 -12.40 -5.49
N GLY A 317 12.73 -13.04 -4.42
CA GLY A 317 14.12 -12.92 -3.93
C GLY A 317 14.38 -11.79 -2.94
N ALA A 318 13.34 -11.16 -2.40
CA ALA A 318 13.50 -10.16 -1.35
C ALA A 318 12.46 -10.36 -0.25
N GLU A 319 12.85 -11.08 0.79
CA GLU A 319 11.98 -11.29 1.94
C GLU A 319 11.66 -9.95 2.63
N PRO A 320 10.38 -9.51 2.66
CA PRO A 320 10.00 -8.24 3.29
C PRO A 320 10.00 -8.35 4.82
N VAL A 321 10.14 -7.22 5.49
CA VAL A 321 9.88 -7.10 6.92
C VAL A 321 8.39 -7.27 7.17
N LEU A 322 8.02 -8.20 8.03
CA LEU A 322 6.64 -8.38 8.49
C LEU A 322 6.36 -7.41 9.64
N VAL A 323 5.27 -6.68 9.55
CA VAL A 323 4.81 -5.76 10.58
C VAL A 323 3.39 -6.16 10.98
N LEU A 324 3.20 -6.50 12.26
CA LEU A 324 1.91 -6.86 12.84
C LEU A 324 1.53 -5.79 13.87
N ASP A 325 0.75 -4.79 13.43
CA ASP A 325 0.39 -3.63 14.25
C ASP A 325 -0.98 -3.86 14.92
N ASP A 326 -0.95 -4.15 16.21
CA ASP A 326 -2.11 -4.43 17.08
C ASP A 326 -3.11 -5.49 16.53
N VAL A 327 -2.69 -6.28 15.51
CA VAL A 327 -3.58 -7.20 14.79
C VAL A 327 -4.05 -8.37 15.64
N PHE A 328 -3.22 -8.84 16.59
CA PHE A 328 -3.57 -9.98 17.43
C PHE A 328 -4.70 -9.70 18.40
N ALA A 329 -4.92 -8.45 18.78
CA ALA A 329 -6.05 -8.06 19.63
C ALA A 329 -7.42 -8.21 18.94
N GLU A 330 -7.43 -8.16 17.59
CA GLU A 330 -8.65 -8.25 16.76
C GLU A 330 -9.05 -9.69 16.41
N LEU A 331 -8.21 -10.67 16.74
CA LEU A 331 -8.38 -12.06 16.31
C LEU A 331 -8.81 -12.96 17.46
N ASP A 332 -9.68 -13.93 17.17
CA ASP A 332 -9.92 -15.05 18.08
C ASP A 332 -8.65 -15.91 18.26
N ALA A 333 -8.63 -16.71 19.32
CA ALA A 333 -7.44 -17.49 19.70
C ALA A 333 -6.92 -18.39 18.57
N ARG A 334 -7.81 -19.05 17.81
CA ARG A 334 -7.44 -19.95 16.72
C ARG A 334 -6.78 -19.23 15.55
N ARG A 335 -7.33 -18.08 15.14
CA ARG A 335 -6.73 -17.27 14.05
C ARG A 335 -5.43 -16.62 14.49
N ARG A 336 -5.36 -16.19 15.75
CA ARG A 336 -4.16 -15.63 16.38
C ARG A 336 -2.99 -16.61 16.32
N GLU A 337 -3.21 -17.85 16.77
CA GLU A 337 -2.19 -18.91 16.73
C GLU A 337 -1.74 -19.21 15.30
N ARG A 338 -2.68 -19.42 14.37
CA ARG A 338 -2.35 -19.72 12.97
C ARG A 338 -1.57 -18.61 12.28
N LEU A 339 -2.01 -17.34 12.45
CA LEU A 339 -1.27 -16.21 11.90
C LEU A 339 0.16 -16.19 12.47
N ALA A 340 0.29 -16.36 13.78
CA ALA A 340 1.60 -16.35 14.43
C ALA A 340 2.52 -17.46 13.91
N GLU A 341 2.03 -18.69 13.72
CA GLU A 341 2.77 -19.79 13.12
C GLU A 341 3.22 -19.50 11.68
N LEU A 342 2.34 -18.85 10.88
CA LEU A 342 2.65 -18.52 9.49
C LEU A 342 3.70 -17.40 9.36
N VAL A 343 3.75 -16.47 10.30
CA VAL A 343 4.69 -15.33 10.24
C VAL A 343 5.99 -15.58 11.01
N ALA A 344 6.00 -16.49 11.98
CA ALA A 344 7.16 -16.77 12.83
C ALA A 344 8.46 -17.11 12.06
N PRO A 345 8.41 -17.81 10.90
CA PRO A 345 9.61 -18.09 10.11
C PRO A 345 10.22 -16.89 9.38
N GLY A 346 9.55 -15.72 9.41
CA GLY A 346 10.01 -14.51 8.72
C GLY A 346 11.40 -14.04 9.20
N GLU A 347 12.23 -13.55 8.26
CA GLU A 347 13.58 -13.04 8.60
C GLU A 347 13.53 -11.92 9.64
N GLN A 348 12.52 -11.05 9.56
CA GLN A 348 12.23 -10.03 10.57
C GLN A 348 10.73 -9.82 10.73
N VAL A 349 10.27 -9.95 11.97
CA VAL A 349 8.86 -9.78 12.36
C VAL A 349 8.76 -8.72 13.47
N LEU A 350 8.10 -7.62 13.18
CA LEU A 350 7.86 -6.55 14.13
C LEU A 350 6.41 -6.60 14.61
N VAL A 351 6.22 -6.67 15.91
CA VAL A 351 4.88 -6.80 16.53
C VAL A 351 4.64 -5.62 17.46
N THR A 352 3.46 -5.03 17.43
CA THR A 352 3.00 -4.13 18.48
C THR A 352 1.89 -4.79 19.28
N ALA A 353 1.89 -4.60 20.59
CA ALA A 353 0.90 -5.15 21.50
C ALA A 353 0.67 -4.24 22.73
N ALA A 354 -0.53 -4.23 23.27
CA ALA A 354 -0.83 -3.46 24.48
C ALA A 354 -0.21 -4.09 25.73
N VAL A 355 -0.21 -5.41 25.81
CA VAL A 355 0.37 -6.21 26.90
C VAL A 355 1.16 -7.39 26.34
N ASP A 356 2.09 -7.94 27.11
CA ASP A 356 2.91 -9.08 26.67
C ASP A 356 2.07 -10.32 26.31
N ASP A 357 0.94 -10.54 26.98
CA ASP A 357 0.02 -11.68 26.74
C ASP A 357 -0.70 -11.60 25.38
N ASP A 358 -0.76 -10.43 24.75
CA ASP A 358 -1.31 -10.29 23.41
C ASP A 358 -0.36 -10.82 22.33
N VAL A 359 0.93 -10.99 22.65
CA VAL A 359 1.92 -11.56 21.72
C VAL A 359 1.92 -13.08 21.83
N PRO A 360 1.54 -13.82 20.76
CA PRO A 360 1.52 -15.26 20.79
C PRO A 360 2.88 -15.88 21.21
N SER A 361 2.84 -16.94 22.01
CA SER A 361 4.03 -17.56 22.59
C SER A 361 5.03 -18.11 21.58
N VAL A 362 4.56 -18.47 20.37
CA VAL A 362 5.42 -18.90 19.27
C VAL A 362 6.30 -17.76 18.74
N LEU A 363 5.89 -16.51 18.91
CA LEU A 363 6.65 -15.32 18.51
C LEU A 363 7.66 -14.92 19.60
N THR A 364 8.65 -15.78 19.79
CA THR A 364 9.74 -15.55 20.75
C THR A 364 10.79 -14.60 20.17
N GLY A 365 11.28 -13.63 20.96
CA GLY A 365 12.29 -12.68 20.46
C GLY A 365 12.51 -11.51 21.40
N THR A 366 13.09 -10.45 20.87
CA THR A 366 13.38 -9.22 21.62
C THR A 366 12.08 -8.51 22.03
N ARG A 367 12.05 -7.98 23.26
CA ARG A 367 10.94 -7.18 23.77
C ARG A 367 11.43 -5.77 24.05
N PHE A 368 10.64 -4.77 23.63
CA PHE A 368 10.83 -3.37 24.00
C PHE A 368 9.59 -2.86 24.76
N ALA A 369 9.81 -2.20 25.88
CA ALA A 369 8.78 -1.42 26.54
C ALA A 369 8.68 -0.06 25.87
N VAL A 370 7.44 0.37 25.54
CA VAL A 370 7.17 1.68 24.95
C VAL A 370 6.26 2.46 25.89
N SER A 371 6.77 3.57 26.43
CA SER A 371 6.03 4.43 27.36
C SER A 371 6.57 5.85 27.32
N GLY A 372 5.68 6.86 27.29
CA GLY A 372 6.06 8.28 27.38
C GLY A 372 6.99 8.79 26.28
N GLY A 373 7.01 8.15 25.10
CA GLY A 373 7.93 8.49 24.01
C GLY A 373 9.32 7.88 24.18
N GLU A 374 9.53 6.98 25.14
CA GLU A 374 10.75 6.20 25.34
C GLU A 374 10.57 4.76 24.89
N VAL A 375 11.66 4.17 24.37
CA VAL A 375 11.74 2.79 23.90
C VAL A 375 12.89 2.11 24.62
N THR A 376 12.59 1.22 25.54
CA THR A 376 13.58 0.52 26.38
C THR A 376 13.56 -0.97 26.13
N ARG A 377 14.72 -1.58 25.91
CA ARG A 377 14.86 -3.03 25.77
C ARG A 377 14.64 -3.71 27.12
N ARG A 378 13.80 -4.75 27.14
CA ARG A 378 13.57 -5.62 28.31
C ARG A 378 14.49 -6.84 28.33
#